data_4b54ad577e27e674fbd7ea4866276a8c
#
_entry.id   4b54ad577e27e674fbd7ea4866276a8c
#
_cell.length_a   1.000
_cell.length_b   1.000
_cell.length_c   1.000
_cell.angle_alpha   90.00
_cell.angle_beta   90.00
_cell.angle_gamma   90.00
#
_symmetry.space_group_name_H-M   'P 1'
#
loop_
_entity.id
_entity.type
_entity.pdbx_description
1 polymer ?
#
loop_
_entity_poly.entity_id
_entity_poly.type
_entity_poly.pdbx_seq_one_letter_code
_entity_poly.pdbx_strand_id
1 'polypeptide(L)'
;MSELSRRHFLAGSAAAALSGHLAKPAFAAMGPADKFDLVIKGGDVLDPSQSLRGKRDIGIRWGVIEAVEAEIPATRAAKTIDASGKLVTPGLVDLHCHVYPYGSAIGIPADELVQFQGTTTVVSAGDAGVNNLAALRRYVVAQSRARIYAFLHIANNGLSAFPVAELYNIDNAQVEACAMALAENPDFLIGVKVRMSENVIFKHGLEPLKRGIKACEMCGWPAKMMVHIGGVETKELMSEILNLLRPGDVLTHSYSGFLNNAGVATNIVQDGKLLPAALSAKQRGVIFDVGHGGGSFDFTVAEVAIPGGCAPDTISSDIHVFSGNSPGMPYLPNVMSKFMTLGFSLEQVVSMATIAPAKIINRAPKIGTLQIGAPGDVAIMEAVEGPVTFVDTRNNKRDGKVLLKPVQTVVNGVPFGRPYQAPFAVR
;
A
#
# COMPACT_ATOMS: atom_id res chain seq x y z
N MET A 1 10.07 58.60 -26.79
CA MET A 1 9.87 57.14 -26.77
C MET A 1 10.70 56.61 -25.60
N SER A 2 10.01 56.22 -24.48
CA SER A 2 10.64 55.81 -23.25
C SER A 2 11.07 54.34 -23.36
N GLU A 3 12.33 54.07 -23.09
CA GLU A 3 12.88 52.73 -23.05
C GLU A 3 12.22 51.92 -21.91
N LEU A 4 11.41 50.93 -22.25
CA LEU A 4 10.96 49.92 -21.32
C LEU A 4 12.14 48.98 -20.99
N SER A 5 12.65 49.06 -19.79
CA SER A 5 13.82 48.27 -19.36
C SER A 5 13.48 46.77 -19.35
N ARG A 6 14.48 45.92 -19.67
CA ARG A 6 14.37 44.46 -19.61
C ARG A 6 13.86 43.92 -18.27
N ARG A 7 14.00 44.67 -17.18
CA ARG A 7 13.48 44.34 -15.86
C ARG A 7 11.95 44.36 -15.79
N HIS A 8 11.31 45.28 -16.51
CA HIS A 8 9.84 45.36 -16.54
C HIS A 8 9.22 44.26 -17.41
N PHE A 9 9.91 43.81 -18.44
CA PHE A 9 9.48 42.67 -19.25
C PHE A 9 9.55 41.35 -18.47
N LEU A 10 10.62 41.14 -17.68
CA LEU A 10 10.73 39.95 -16.85
C LEU A 10 9.76 39.94 -15.66
N ALA A 11 9.45 41.12 -15.07
CA ALA A 11 8.44 41.21 -14.02
C ALA A 11 7.01 40.98 -14.53
N GLY A 12 6.69 41.43 -15.74
CA GLY A 12 5.41 41.16 -16.38
C GLY A 12 5.22 39.68 -16.75
N SER A 13 6.29 39.00 -17.18
CA SER A 13 6.25 37.57 -17.51
C SER A 13 6.12 36.66 -16.28
N ALA A 14 6.69 37.07 -15.14
CA ALA A 14 6.56 36.33 -13.89
C ALA A 14 5.15 36.48 -13.26
N ALA A 15 4.51 37.63 -13.40
CA ALA A 15 3.15 37.84 -12.91
C ALA A 15 2.09 37.11 -13.76
N ALA A 16 2.34 36.92 -15.07
CA ALA A 16 1.47 36.14 -15.94
C ALA A 16 1.60 34.61 -15.70
N ALA A 17 2.76 34.14 -15.20
CA ALA A 17 2.98 32.73 -14.88
C ALA A 17 2.35 32.30 -13.54
N LEU A 18 2.06 33.23 -12.64
CA LEU A 18 1.48 32.93 -11.32
C LEU A 18 -0.06 32.96 -11.29
N SER A 19 -0.72 33.46 -12.35
CA SER A 19 -2.18 33.45 -12.48
C SER A 19 -2.73 32.30 -13.32
N GLY A 20 -1.89 31.42 -13.81
CA GLY A 20 -2.27 30.13 -14.39
C GLY A 20 -2.74 29.18 -13.29
N HIS A 21 -3.92 29.44 -12.70
CA HIS A 21 -4.71 28.36 -12.17
C HIS A 21 -4.88 27.39 -13.34
N LEU A 22 -4.18 26.24 -13.27
CA LEU A 22 -4.49 25.10 -14.09
C LEU A 22 -5.98 24.81 -13.82
N ALA A 23 -6.84 25.39 -14.63
CA ALA A 23 -8.22 24.96 -14.70
C ALA A 23 -8.13 23.44 -14.85
N LYS A 24 -8.63 22.69 -13.84
CA LYS A 24 -8.87 21.27 -14.01
C LYS A 24 -9.57 21.17 -15.37
N PRO A 25 -9.15 20.27 -16.27
CA PRO A 25 -9.91 20.08 -17.47
C PRO A 25 -11.34 19.82 -17.02
N ALA A 26 -12.21 20.77 -17.30
CA ALA A 26 -13.64 20.59 -17.10
C ALA A 26 -14.00 19.52 -18.15
N PHE A 27 -14.08 18.26 -17.73
CA PHE A 27 -14.65 17.25 -18.59
C PHE A 27 -16.03 17.77 -18.99
N ALA A 28 -16.25 17.94 -20.29
CA ALA A 28 -17.54 18.40 -20.76
C ALA A 28 -18.61 17.45 -20.22
N ALA A 29 -19.65 18.00 -19.60
CA ALA A 29 -20.75 17.21 -19.09
C ALA A 29 -21.28 16.29 -20.20
N MET A 30 -21.55 15.03 -19.87
CA MET A 30 -22.06 14.07 -20.85
C MET A 30 -23.39 14.53 -21.43
N GLY A 31 -23.45 14.65 -22.73
CA GLY A 31 -24.72 14.82 -23.45
C GLY A 31 -25.54 13.51 -23.48
N PRO A 32 -26.82 13.60 -23.84
CA PRO A 32 -27.70 12.42 -23.87
C PRO A 32 -27.24 11.31 -24.81
N ALA A 33 -26.48 11.65 -25.85
CA ALA A 33 -25.96 10.71 -26.84
C ALA A 33 -24.56 10.18 -26.50
N ASP A 34 -23.88 10.75 -25.50
CA ASP A 34 -22.55 10.35 -25.12
C ASP A 34 -22.57 8.99 -24.42
N LYS A 35 -21.51 8.20 -24.69
CA LYS A 35 -21.33 6.87 -24.10
C LYS A 35 -20.18 6.86 -23.10
N PHE A 36 -20.35 6.08 -22.05
CA PHE A 36 -19.25 5.65 -21.21
C PHE A 36 -18.37 4.67 -21.97
N ASP A 37 -17.06 4.73 -21.79
CA ASP A 37 -16.13 3.76 -22.37
C ASP A 37 -16.37 2.37 -21.77
N LEU A 38 -16.69 2.36 -20.48
CA LEU A 38 -16.99 1.16 -19.71
C LEU A 38 -18.11 1.43 -18.70
N VAL A 39 -19.06 0.50 -18.58
CA VAL A 39 -20.02 0.44 -17.47
C VAL A 39 -19.88 -0.88 -16.75
N ILE A 40 -19.65 -0.84 -15.43
CA ILE A 40 -19.72 -1.99 -14.54
C ILE A 40 -21.14 -2.04 -14.00
N LYS A 41 -21.87 -3.14 -14.31
CA LYS A 41 -23.31 -3.23 -14.08
C LYS A 41 -23.67 -4.13 -12.90
N GLY A 42 -24.65 -3.67 -12.10
CA GLY A 42 -25.39 -4.50 -11.15
C GLY A 42 -24.59 -5.00 -9.95
N GLY A 43 -23.41 -4.44 -9.69
CA GLY A 43 -22.58 -4.84 -8.57
C GLY A 43 -23.10 -4.38 -7.22
N ASP A 44 -22.78 -5.13 -6.17
CA ASP A 44 -22.94 -4.68 -4.78
C ASP A 44 -21.74 -3.76 -4.46
N VAL A 45 -21.93 -2.47 -4.66
CA VAL A 45 -20.88 -1.46 -4.50
C VAL A 45 -20.66 -1.16 -3.03
N LEU A 46 -19.41 -1.22 -2.60
CA LEU A 46 -18.95 -0.84 -1.27
C LEU A 46 -17.79 0.13 -1.37
N ASP A 47 -18.03 1.40 -1.04
CA ASP A 47 -17.00 2.44 -0.93
C ASP A 47 -17.05 3.09 0.46
N PRO A 48 -16.16 2.67 1.39
CA PRO A 48 -16.13 3.23 2.73
C PRO A 48 -15.78 4.73 2.77
N SER A 49 -15.12 5.26 1.73
CA SER A 49 -14.74 6.68 1.66
C SER A 49 -15.95 7.61 1.58
N GLN A 50 -17.06 7.11 1.08
CA GLN A 50 -18.33 7.83 0.88
C GLN A 50 -19.47 7.27 1.72
N SER A 51 -19.21 6.27 2.57
CA SER A 51 -20.25 5.50 3.27
C SER A 51 -21.27 4.91 2.28
N LEU A 52 -20.81 4.54 1.08
CA LEU A 52 -21.67 4.01 0.02
C LEU A 52 -21.73 2.48 0.11
N ARG A 53 -22.95 1.95 0.17
CA ARG A 53 -23.23 0.52 0.08
C ARG A 53 -24.50 0.26 -0.71
N GLY A 54 -24.45 -0.71 -1.60
CA GLY A 54 -25.63 -1.23 -2.28
C GLY A 54 -25.47 -1.38 -3.78
N LYS A 55 -26.52 -1.93 -4.42
CA LYS A 55 -26.51 -2.19 -5.86
C LYS A 55 -26.38 -0.89 -6.66
N ARG A 56 -25.36 -0.79 -7.49
CA ARG A 56 -25.08 0.36 -8.37
C ARG A 56 -24.42 -0.09 -9.67
N ASP A 57 -24.56 0.77 -10.67
CA ASP A 57 -23.77 0.76 -11.90
C ASP A 57 -22.70 1.86 -11.81
N ILE A 58 -21.50 1.57 -12.33
CA ILE A 58 -20.39 2.53 -12.37
C ILE A 58 -20.07 2.83 -13.83
N GLY A 59 -20.23 4.10 -14.21
CA GLY A 59 -19.88 4.62 -15.54
C GLY A 59 -18.50 5.24 -15.54
N ILE A 60 -17.61 4.77 -16.44
CA ILE A 60 -16.25 5.24 -16.58
C ILE A 60 -16.06 5.79 -18.00
N ARG A 61 -15.48 6.99 -18.09
CA ARG A 61 -15.16 7.65 -19.36
C ARG A 61 -13.78 8.30 -19.23
N TRP A 62 -12.94 8.13 -20.28
CA TRP A 62 -11.57 8.67 -20.31
C TRP A 62 -10.73 8.26 -19.09
N GLY A 63 -10.96 7.05 -18.59
CA GLY A 63 -10.25 6.53 -17.43
C GLY A 63 -10.69 7.12 -16.08
N VAL A 64 -11.79 7.88 -16.03
CA VAL A 64 -12.30 8.56 -14.84
C VAL A 64 -13.72 8.08 -14.53
N ILE A 65 -14.06 7.95 -13.26
CA ILE A 65 -15.44 7.67 -12.81
C ILE A 65 -16.29 8.91 -13.04
N GLU A 66 -17.31 8.81 -13.88
CA GLU A 66 -18.23 9.89 -14.18
C GLU A 66 -19.65 9.66 -13.63
N ALA A 67 -19.99 8.42 -13.32
CA ALA A 67 -21.30 8.09 -12.75
C ALA A 67 -21.22 6.91 -11.79
N VAL A 68 -21.97 7.00 -10.69
CA VAL A 68 -22.30 5.90 -9.77
C VAL A 68 -23.79 5.98 -9.51
N GLU A 69 -24.57 5.19 -10.26
CA GLU A 69 -26.03 5.32 -10.35
C GLU A 69 -26.73 4.00 -10.01
N ALA A 70 -28.02 4.06 -9.70
CA ALA A 70 -28.80 2.86 -9.47
C ALA A 70 -28.89 1.98 -10.72
N GLU A 71 -28.97 2.61 -11.90
CA GLU A 71 -28.98 1.96 -13.20
C GLU A 71 -28.46 2.91 -14.29
N ILE A 72 -27.55 2.40 -15.12
CA ILE A 72 -27.08 3.07 -16.34
C ILE A 72 -27.57 2.22 -17.53
N PRO A 73 -28.39 2.78 -18.45
CA PRO A 73 -28.85 2.03 -19.62
C PRO A 73 -27.68 1.46 -20.42
N ALA A 74 -27.78 0.20 -20.84
CA ALA A 74 -26.72 -0.47 -21.61
C ALA A 74 -26.42 0.27 -22.94
N THR A 75 -27.37 0.98 -23.51
CA THR A 75 -27.22 1.81 -24.70
C THR A 75 -26.23 2.96 -24.52
N ARG A 76 -26.00 3.38 -23.26
CA ARG A 76 -25.00 4.39 -22.89
C ARG A 76 -23.61 3.83 -22.63
N ALA A 77 -23.37 2.56 -22.87
CA ALA A 77 -22.05 1.93 -22.68
C ALA A 77 -21.46 1.53 -24.02
N ALA A 78 -20.16 1.80 -24.23
CA ALA A 78 -19.39 1.20 -25.32
C ALA A 78 -19.00 -0.25 -24.98
N LYS A 79 -18.68 -0.50 -23.71
CA LYS A 79 -18.41 -1.84 -23.15
C LYS A 79 -19.11 -1.99 -21.81
N THR A 80 -19.47 -3.22 -21.47
CA THR A 80 -20.04 -3.55 -20.17
C THR A 80 -19.30 -4.70 -19.50
N ILE A 81 -19.22 -4.64 -18.16
CA ILE A 81 -18.84 -5.76 -17.31
C ILE A 81 -20.06 -6.07 -16.45
N ASP A 82 -20.56 -7.30 -16.48
CA ASP A 82 -21.59 -7.77 -15.56
C ASP A 82 -20.95 -8.12 -14.21
N ALA A 83 -21.29 -7.34 -13.19
CA ALA A 83 -20.87 -7.54 -11.81
C ALA A 83 -22.05 -7.99 -10.92
N SER A 84 -23.12 -8.50 -11.51
CA SER A 84 -24.29 -8.99 -10.76
C SER A 84 -23.89 -10.05 -9.74
N GLY A 85 -24.29 -9.85 -8.48
CA GLY A 85 -23.93 -10.74 -7.37
C GLY A 85 -22.45 -10.67 -6.94
N LYS A 86 -21.69 -9.71 -7.42
CA LYS A 86 -20.29 -9.49 -7.04
C LYS A 86 -20.15 -8.25 -6.16
N LEU A 87 -19.17 -8.29 -5.27
CA LEU A 87 -18.71 -7.14 -4.52
C LEU A 87 -17.88 -6.25 -5.43
N VAL A 88 -18.20 -4.97 -5.48
CA VAL A 88 -17.48 -3.97 -6.26
C VAL A 88 -16.96 -2.90 -5.32
N THR A 89 -15.63 -2.70 -5.29
CA THR A 89 -14.97 -1.74 -4.41
C THR A 89 -14.07 -0.80 -5.21
N PRO A 90 -13.61 0.31 -4.63
CA PRO A 90 -12.45 1.00 -5.17
C PRO A 90 -11.31 0.01 -5.42
N GLY A 91 -10.47 0.26 -6.40
CA GLY A 91 -9.26 -0.51 -6.60
C GLY A 91 -8.44 -0.56 -5.32
N LEU A 92 -7.98 -1.76 -4.95
CA LEU A 92 -7.24 -1.96 -3.71
C LEU A 92 -5.89 -1.23 -3.75
N VAL A 93 -5.46 -0.78 -2.59
CA VAL A 93 -4.19 -0.08 -2.36
C VAL A 93 -3.35 -0.92 -1.40
N ASP A 94 -2.30 -1.53 -1.90
CA ASP A 94 -1.38 -2.33 -1.10
C ASP A 94 -0.22 -1.46 -0.60
N LEU A 95 -0.21 -1.17 0.70
CA LEU A 95 0.79 -0.28 1.31
C LEU A 95 2.18 -0.91 1.43
N HIS A 96 2.29 -2.22 1.31
CA HIS A 96 3.54 -2.95 1.48
C HIS A 96 3.62 -4.13 0.52
N CYS A 97 4.42 -3.99 -0.53
CA CYS A 97 4.78 -5.06 -1.44
C CYS A 97 6.17 -4.82 -2.03
N HIS A 98 6.69 -5.81 -2.74
CA HIS A 98 8.02 -5.74 -3.36
C HIS A 98 7.88 -5.84 -4.87
N VAL A 99 7.99 -4.69 -5.55
CA VAL A 99 7.65 -4.56 -6.98
C VAL A 99 8.79 -3.97 -7.81
N TYR A 100 10.00 -4.40 -7.52
CA TYR A 100 11.18 -4.03 -8.29
C TYR A 100 11.84 -5.30 -8.91
N PRO A 101 11.19 -5.94 -9.91
CA PRO A 101 11.73 -7.13 -10.54
C PRO A 101 13.13 -6.86 -11.10
N TYR A 102 14.04 -7.82 -10.91
CA TYR A 102 15.44 -7.77 -11.34
C TYR A 102 16.32 -6.68 -10.68
N GLY A 103 15.74 -5.68 -10.03
CA GLY A 103 16.48 -4.67 -9.27
C GLY A 103 16.53 -4.96 -7.77
N SER A 104 15.56 -5.73 -7.29
CA SER A 104 15.54 -6.36 -5.96
C SER A 104 15.48 -7.87 -6.14
N ALA A 105 16.20 -8.63 -5.30
CA ALA A 105 16.22 -10.09 -5.38
C ALA A 105 14.85 -10.72 -5.05
N ILE A 106 13.96 -9.97 -4.44
CA ILE A 106 12.62 -10.44 -4.03
C ILE A 106 11.49 -9.82 -4.84
N GLY A 107 11.80 -8.92 -5.79
CA GLY A 107 10.82 -8.15 -6.52
C GLY A 107 10.02 -8.96 -7.54
N ILE A 108 8.72 -8.66 -7.65
CA ILE A 108 7.80 -9.18 -8.66
C ILE A 108 7.25 -8.05 -9.53
N PRO A 109 6.76 -8.33 -10.75
CA PRO A 109 6.09 -7.30 -11.55
C PRO A 109 4.81 -6.82 -10.88
N ALA A 110 4.63 -5.50 -10.72
CA ALA A 110 3.44 -4.92 -10.10
C ALA A 110 2.16 -5.28 -10.88
N ASP A 111 2.24 -5.41 -12.19
CA ASP A 111 1.10 -5.73 -13.03
C ASP A 111 0.52 -7.13 -12.77
N GLU A 112 1.29 -8.04 -12.18
CA GLU A 112 0.76 -9.33 -11.72
C GLU A 112 -0.20 -9.16 -10.54
N LEU A 113 0.07 -8.22 -9.62
CA LEU A 113 -0.83 -7.90 -8.51
C LEU A 113 -2.13 -7.29 -8.98
N VAL A 114 -2.07 -6.40 -9.97
CA VAL A 114 -3.25 -5.84 -10.62
C VAL A 114 -4.12 -6.97 -11.18
N GLN A 115 -3.51 -7.85 -11.94
CA GLN A 115 -4.22 -8.89 -12.67
C GLN A 115 -4.95 -9.87 -11.73
N PHE A 116 -4.34 -10.20 -10.57
CA PHE A 116 -4.79 -11.32 -9.75
C PHE A 116 -5.44 -10.93 -8.43
N GLN A 117 -5.32 -9.68 -7.98
CA GLN A 117 -5.68 -9.33 -6.62
C GLN A 117 -6.68 -8.17 -6.49
N GLY A 118 -7.09 -7.54 -7.59
CA GLY A 118 -7.90 -6.32 -7.50
C GLY A 118 -7.10 -5.08 -7.07
N THR A 119 -5.78 -5.20 -6.95
CA THR A 119 -4.90 -4.13 -6.49
C THR A 119 -4.53 -3.22 -7.64
N THR A 120 -4.86 -1.94 -7.57
CA THR A 120 -4.60 -0.94 -8.62
C THR A 120 -3.47 0.00 -8.27
N THR A 121 -3.18 0.12 -6.98
CA THR A 121 -2.08 0.93 -6.45
C THR A 121 -1.25 0.11 -5.48
N VAL A 122 0.07 0.21 -5.61
CA VAL A 122 1.03 -0.53 -4.80
C VAL A 122 2.12 0.39 -4.29
N VAL A 123 2.65 0.06 -3.12
CA VAL A 123 3.77 0.79 -2.53
C VAL A 123 4.96 -0.16 -2.36
N SER A 124 6.02 0.09 -3.14
CA SER A 124 7.29 -0.63 -3.02
C SER A 124 7.95 -0.29 -1.69
N ALA A 125 8.13 -1.30 -0.84
CA ALA A 125 8.52 -1.11 0.55
C ALA A 125 10.05 -1.22 0.76
N GLY A 126 10.81 -0.36 0.09
CA GLY A 126 12.25 -0.27 0.25
C GLY A 126 13.06 -1.18 -0.66
N ASP A 127 12.49 -1.61 -1.79
CA ASP A 127 13.25 -2.35 -2.80
C ASP A 127 14.45 -1.57 -3.32
N ALA A 128 14.27 -0.27 -3.54
CA ALA A 128 15.32 0.64 -4.00
C ALA A 128 15.89 1.48 -2.85
N GLY A 129 17.21 1.69 -2.89
CA GLY A 129 17.90 2.78 -2.23
C GLY A 129 18.30 3.84 -3.25
N VAL A 130 19.09 4.85 -2.83
CA VAL A 130 19.48 5.97 -3.69
C VAL A 130 20.21 5.55 -4.96
N ASN A 131 21.00 4.48 -4.90
CA ASN A 131 21.84 4.04 -6.03
C ASN A 131 21.04 3.45 -7.19
N ASN A 132 19.82 2.92 -6.94
CA ASN A 132 19.02 2.24 -7.95
C ASN A 132 17.58 2.78 -8.06
N LEU A 133 17.28 3.91 -7.37
CA LEU A 133 15.99 4.58 -7.44
C LEU A 133 15.61 5.02 -8.85
N ALA A 134 16.56 5.61 -9.57
CA ALA A 134 16.33 6.08 -10.94
C ALA A 134 15.94 4.93 -11.88
N ALA A 135 16.53 3.74 -11.71
CA ALA A 135 16.19 2.56 -12.48
C ALA A 135 14.79 2.03 -12.13
N LEU A 136 14.41 1.98 -10.84
CA LEU A 136 13.06 1.66 -10.43
C LEU A 136 12.04 2.60 -11.11
N ARG A 137 12.28 3.92 -11.02
CA ARG A 137 11.36 4.92 -11.58
C ARG A 137 11.24 4.80 -13.10
N ARG A 138 12.37 4.66 -13.81
CA ARG A 138 12.41 4.67 -15.29
C ARG A 138 11.95 3.35 -15.91
N TYR A 139 12.37 2.22 -15.36
CA TYR A 139 12.19 0.93 -16.01
C TYR A 139 11.05 0.10 -15.45
N VAL A 140 10.55 0.43 -14.26
CA VAL A 140 9.42 -0.28 -13.65
C VAL A 140 8.21 0.62 -13.54
N VAL A 141 8.31 1.74 -12.82
CA VAL A 141 7.16 2.63 -12.57
C VAL A 141 6.59 3.19 -13.86
N ALA A 142 7.44 3.69 -14.77
CA ALA A 142 7.02 4.27 -16.03
C ALA A 142 6.43 3.26 -17.02
N GLN A 143 6.62 1.97 -16.82
CA GLN A 143 6.15 0.90 -17.71
C GLN A 143 4.94 0.16 -17.13
N SER A 144 4.70 0.24 -15.83
CA SER A 144 3.62 -0.48 -15.16
C SER A 144 2.26 0.20 -15.41
N ARG A 145 1.22 -0.62 -15.53
CA ARG A 145 -0.18 -0.16 -15.49
C ARG A 145 -0.65 0.08 -14.05
N ALA A 146 -0.10 -0.66 -13.09
CA ALA A 146 -0.31 -0.38 -11.69
C ALA A 146 0.26 1.00 -11.32
N ARG A 147 -0.44 1.68 -10.43
CA ARG A 147 0.09 2.92 -9.86
C ARG A 147 1.07 2.57 -8.76
N ILE A 148 2.35 2.91 -8.93
CA ILE A 148 3.41 2.55 -8.00
C ILE A 148 3.91 3.79 -7.27
N TYR A 149 3.94 3.72 -5.94
CA TYR A 149 4.66 4.61 -5.04
C TYR A 149 5.75 3.83 -4.30
N ALA A 150 6.65 4.50 -3.57
CA ALA A 150 7.70 3.81 -2.85
C ALA A 150 8.10 4.49 -1.53
N PHE A 151 8.51 3.67 -0.57
CA PHE A 151 9.42 4.07 0.48
C PHE A 151 10.84 3.79 0.01
N LEU A 152 11.73 4.78 0.11
CA LEU A 152 13.14 4.63 -0.23
C LEU A 152 13.87 3.93 0.91
N HIS A 153 14.65 2.90 0.64
CA HIS A 153 15.44 2.26 1.68
C HIS A 153 16.54 3.20 2.16
N ILE A 154 16.76 3.26 3.48
CA ILE A 154 17.86 4.07 4.05
C ILE A 154 19.23 3.56 3.59
N ALA A 155 19.38 2.24 3.40
CA ALA A 155 20.58 1.69 2.77
C ALA A 155 20.58 2.01 1.27
N ASN A 156 21.67 2.60 0.79
CA ASN A 156 21.80 3.14 -0.55
C ASN A 156 21.62 2.12 -1.69
N ASN A 157 21.79 0.84 -1.42
CA ASN A 157 21.59 -0.27 -2.37
C ASN A 157 20.17 -0.90 -2.32
N GLY A 158 19.32 -0.48 -1.37
CA GLY A 158 18.03 -1.14 -1.15
C GLY A 158 18.19 -2.64 -0.88
N LEU A 159 17.26 -3.44 -1.40
CA LEU A 159 17.27 -4.90 -1.26
C LEU A 159 17.94 -5.64 -2.44
N SER A 160 18.80 -4.96 -3.20
CA SER A 160 19.43 -5.56 -4.39
C SER A 160 20.38 -6.72 -4.06
N ALA A 161 20.97 -6.73 -2.87
CA ALA A 161 21.91 -7.76 -2.44
C ALA A 161 21.28 -8.85 -1.55
N PHE A 162 19.94 -8.81 -1.31
CA PHE A 162 19.28 -9.84 -0.51
C PHE A 162 19.65 -11.26 -0.99
N PRO A 163 19.96 -12.25 -0.10
CA PRO A 163 19.78 -12.21 1.35
C PRO A 163 20.94 -11.61 2.17
N VAL A 164 21.96 -11.03 1.54
CA VAL A 164 22.97 -10.27 2.27
C VAL A 164 22.30 -9.04 2.89
N ALA A 165 22.48 -8.86 4.19
CA ALA A 165 21.83 -7.79 4.92
C ALA A 165 22.34 -6.41 4.46
N GLU A 166 21.43 -5.55 4.07
CA GLU A 166 21.70 -4.24 3.49
C GLU A 166 22.35 -3.25 4.48
N LEU A 167 22.17 -3.48 5.79
CA LEU A 167 22.70 -2.67 6.87
C LEU A 167 23.88 -3.33 7.60
N TYR A 168 24.47 -4.39 7.02
CA TYR A 168 25.69 -5.00 7.56
C TYR A 168 26.82 -3.97 7.74
N ASN A 169 26.99 -3.09 6.75
CA ASN A 169 27.79 -1.89 6.86
C ASN A 169 26.86 -0.68 7.04
N ILE A 170 26.97 -0.04 8.20
CA ILE A 170 26.14 1.14 8.54
C ILE A 170 26.40 2.34 7.61
N ASP A 171 27.55 2.39 6.93
CA ASP A 171 27.87 3.45 5.97
C ASP A 171 27.01 3.38 4.70
N ASN A 172 26.29 2.26 4.48
CA ASN A 172 25.25 2.19 3.46
C ASN A 172 24.04 3.08 3.79
N ALA A 173 23.80 3.41 5.06
CA ALA A 173 22.70 4.28 5.50
C ALA A 173 23.13 5.76 5.42
N GLN A 174 23.07 6.32 4.21
CA GLN A 174 23.53 7.68 3.89
C GLN A 174 22.40 8.70 4.00
N VAL A 175 22.39 9.47 5.10
CA VAL A 175 21.30 10.40 5.46
C VAL A 175 21.09 11.47 4.41
N GLU A 176 22.16 12.18 4.04
CA GLU A 176 22.10 13.32 3.11
C GLU A 176 21.65 12.88 1.72
N ALA A 177 22.20 11.79 1.20
CA ALA A 177 21.82 11.27 -0.11
C ALA A 177 20.35 10.81 -0.13
N CYS A 178 19.90 10.17 0.95
CA CYS A 178 18.50 9.77 1.11
C CYS A 178 17.57 10.99 1.19
N ALA A 179 17.92 12.01 1.97
CA ALA A 179 17.15 13.25 2.10
C ALA A 179 17.05 14.00 0.76
N MET A 180 18.14 14.09 0.00
CA MET A 180 18.14 14.70 -1.35
C MET A 180 17.21 13.92 -2.30
N ALA A 181 17.31 12.61 -2.35
CA ALA A 181 16.45 11.78 -3.19
C ALA A 181 14.96 11.93 -2.84
N LEU A 182 14.62 12.05 -1.56
CA LEU A 182 13.26 12.37 -1.11
C LEU A 182 12.81 13.75 -1.58
N ALA A 183 13.66 14.78 -1.43
CA ALA A 183 13.36 16.16 -1.83
C ALA A 183 13.11 16.29 -3.33
N GLU A 184 13.81 15.52 -4.15
CA GLU A 184 13.70 15.53 -5.62
C GLU A 184 12.52 14.71 -6.16
N ASN A 185 11.93 13.81 -5.35
CA ASN A 185 10.90 12.88 -5.81
C ASN A 185 9.62 12.85 -4.93
N PRO A 186 9.05 14.01 -4.53
CA PRO A 186 7.87 14.05 -3.64
C PRO A 186 6.58 13.57 -4.31
N ASP A 187 6.56 13.47 -5.63
CA ASP A 187 5.46 12.94 -6.43
C ASP A 187 5.35 11.41 -6.34
N PHE A 188 6.46 10.74 -6.07
CA PHE A 188 6.62 9.29 -6.11
C PHE A 188 6.96 8.68 -4.75
N LEU A 189 7.88 9.28 -3.99
CA LEU A 189 8.30 8.77 -2.69
C LEU A 189 7.33 9.18 -1.58
N ILE A 190 7.15 8.27 -0.61
CA ILE A 190 6.32 8.47 0.58
C ILE A 190 7.19 8.76 1.79
N GLY A 191 8.41 8.26 1.81
CA GLY A 191 9.34 8.39 2.91
C GLY A 191 10.45 7.35 2.86
N VAL A 192 10.92 6.95 4.03
CA VAL A 192 12.06 6.06 4.20
C VAL A 192 11.65 4.71 4.78
N LYS A 193 12.16 3.63 4.23
CA LYS A 193 12.10 2.26 4.77
C LYS A 193 13.35 1.94 5.54
N VAL A 194 13.19 1.28 6.69
CA VAL A 194 14.28 0.63 7.43
C VAL A 194 13.82 -0.75 7.91
N ARG A 195 14.74 -1.71 7.91
CA ARG A 195 14.52 -3.03 8.48
C ARG A 195 15.29 -3.15 9.81
N MET A 196 14.54 -3.39 10.91
CA MET A 196 15.09 -3.40 12.27
C MET A 196 15.21 -4.82 12.85
N SER A 197 15.23 -5.84 12.01
CA SER A 197 15.47 -7.22 12.44
C SER A 197 16.93 -7.42 12.84
N GLU A 198 17.17 -8.24 13.85
CA GLU A 198 18.50 -8.54 14.40
C GLU A 198 19.52 -8.93 13.33
N ASN A 199 19.12 -9.81 12.40
CA ASN A 199 19.97 -10.26 11.30
C ASN A 199 20.24 -9.21 10.22
N VAL A 200 19.64 -8.02 10.31
CA VAL A 200 19.83 -6.92 9.37
C VAL A 200 20.67 -5.81 9.98
N ILE A 201 20.35 -5.42 11.22
CA ILE A 201 21.01 -4.29 11.90
C ILE A 201 22.27 -4.71 12.63
N PHE A 202 22.49 -6.00 12.88
CA PHE A 202 23.63 -6.51 13.65
C PHE A 202 23.82 -5.74 14.96
N LYS A 203 25.04 -5.23 15.18
CA LYS A 203 25.43 -4.45 16.36
C LYS A 203 25.06 -2.96 16.32
N HIS A 204 24.33 -2.53 15.28
CA HIS A 204 24.08 -1.09 15.09
C HIS A 204 22.91 -0.55 15.92
N GLY A 205 22.13 -1.42 16.58
CA GLY A 205 21.03 -1.02 17.46
C GLY A 205 20.06 -0.07 16.75
N LEU A 206 19.79 1.09 17.33
CA LEU A 206 18.85 2.09 16.81
C LEU A 206 19.43 3.01 15.73
N GLU A 207 20.71 2.92 15.43
CA GLU A 207 21.37 3.88 14.52
C GLU A 207 20.74 3.92 13.12
N PRO A 208 20.39 2.78 12.47
CA PRO A 208 19.72 2.80 11.17
C PRO A 208 18.37 3.53 11.21
N LEU A 209 17.57 3.34 12.26
CA LEU A 209 16.29 4.01 12.44
C LEU A 209 16.48 5.53 12.62
N LYS A 210 17.43 5.94 13.47
CA LYS A 210 17.74 7.34 13.70
C LYS A 210 18.19 8.04 12.41
N ARG A 211 19.01 7.39 11.60
CA ARG A 211 19.43 7.90 10.28
C ARG A 211 18.25 8.05 9.33
N GLY A 212 17.34 7.09 9.30
CA GLY A 212 16.12 7.18 8.48
C GLY A 212 15.21 8.32 8.90
N ILE A 213 14.97 8.50 10.21
CA ILE A 213 14.20 9.63 10.75
C ILE A 213 14.86 10.95 10.37
N LYS A 214 16.19 11.06 10.52
CA LYS A 214 16.94 12.26 10.17
C LYS A 214 16.81 12.61 8.68
N ALA A 215 16.86 11.61 7.79
CA ALA A 215 16.66 11.82 6.36
C ALA A 215 15.23 12.34 6.06
N CYS A 216 14.20 11.80 6.73
CA CYS A 216 12.84 12.30 6.63
C CYS A 216 12.70 13.76 7.09
N GLU A 217 13.41 14.16 8.16
CA GLU A 217 13.38 15.53 8.69
C GLU A 217 14.07 16.53 7.77
N MET A 218 15.11 16.09 7.05
CA MET A 218 15.92 16.95 6.19
C MET A 218 15.33 17.17 4.79
N CYS A 219 14.39 16.36 4.34
CA CYS A 219 13.91 16.40 2.94
C CYS A 219 12.99 17.57 2.59
N GLY A 220 12.56 18.39 3.57
CA GLY A 220 11.78 19.60 3.34
C GLY A 220 10.26 19.39 3.21
N TRP A 221 9.77 18.16 3.38
CA TRP A 221 8.33 17.85 3.44
C TRP A 221 8.07 16.72 4.45
N PRO A 222 6.82 16.49 4.91
CA PRO A 222 6.50 15.53 5.98
C PRO A 222 6.60 14.07 5.49
N ALA A 223 7.82 13.63 5.18
CA ALA A 223 8.13 12.25 4.83
C ALA A 223 7.95 11.32 6.03
N LYS A 224 7.46 10.10 5.76
CA LYS A 224 7.16 9.10 6.77
C LYS A 224 8.28 8.05 6.87
N MET A 225 8.40 7.45 8.05
CA MET A 225 9.14 6.20 8.20
C MET A 225 8.22 5.01 7.96
N MET A 226 8.72 3.97 7.34
CA MET A 226 8.16 2.62 7.43
C MET A 226 9.20 1.70 8.05
N VAL A 227 8.87 1.16 9.21
CA VAL A 227 9.78 0.30 9.98
C VAL A 227 9.31 -1.14 9.90
N HIS A 228 10.15 -2.00 9.31
CA HIS A 228 9.99 -3.45 9.33
C HIS A 228 10.53 -4.00 10.65
N ILE A 229 9.77 -4.85 11.28
CA ILE A 229 10.20 -5.68 12.40
C ILE A 229 10.10 -7.16 12.02
N GLY A 230 11.15 -7.91 12.34
CA GLY A 230 11.18 -9.37 12.37
C GLY A 230 11.51 -9.78 13.80
N GLY A 231 12.42 -10.72 14.04
CA GLY A 231 13.01 -10.90 15.37
C GLY A 231 13.91 -9.72 15.69
N VAL A 232 13.50 -8.86 16.63
CA VAL A 232 14.29 -7.75 17.13
C VAL A 232 15.29 -8.28 18.16
N GLU A 233 16.49 -7.68 18.25
CA GLU A 233 17.60 -8.23 19.05
C GLU A 233 17.22 -8.48 20.53
N THR A 234 16.59 -7.50 21.18
CA THR A 234 16.14 -7.62 22.57
C THR A 234 14.69 -7.17 22.75
N LYS A 235 14.08 -7.56 23.86
CA LYS A 235 12.73 -7.13 24.23
C LYS A 235 12.64 -5.61 24.41
N GLU A 236 13.66 -5.02 25.02
CA GLU A 236 13.78 -3.59 25.31
C GLU A 236 13.89 -2.78 24.04
N LEU A 237 14.68 -3.25 23.05
CA LEU A 237 14.90 -2.57 21.78
C LEU A 237 13.57 -2.34 21.02
N MET A 238 12.61 -3.26 21.12
CA MET A 238 11.28 -3.07 20.51
C MET A 238 10.56 -1.86 21.09
N SER A 239 10.61 -1.69 22.42
CA SER A 239 10.01 -0.52 23.08
C SER A 239 10.73 0.78 22.69
N GLU A 240 12.05 0.75 22.54
CA GLU A 240 12.82 1.90 22.08
C GLU A 240 12.51 2.28 20.62
N ILE A 241 12.36 1.30 19.72
CA ILE A 241 11.91 1.52 18.35
C ILE A 241 10.54 2.22 18.36
N LEU A 242 9.58 1.68 19.09
CA LEU A 242 8.22 2.24 19.18
C LEU A 242 8.22 3.67 19.71
N ASN A 243 9.08 3.98 20.69
CA ASN A 243 9.19 5.31 21.29
C ASN A 243 9.79 6.36 20.34
N LEU A 244 10.63 5.95 19.37
CA LEU A 244 11.19 6.83 18.34
C LEU A 244 10.22 7.13 17.21
N LEU A 245 9.20 6.28 16.96
CA LEU A 245 8.25 6.49 15.87
C LEU A 245 7.37 7.71 16.12
N ARG A 246 7.23 8.52 15.08
CA ARG A 246 6.47 9.78 15.08
C ARG A 246 5.02 9.52 14.66
N PRO A 247 4.06 10.40 14.96
CA PRO A 247 2.72 10.34 14.40
C PRO A 247 2.76 10.24 12.87
N GLY A 248 2.06 9.26 12.31
CA GLY A 248 2.02 8.97 10.88
C GLY A 248 3.16 8.10 10.34
N ASP A 249 4.18 7.78 11.13
CA ASP A 249 5.13 6.73 10.77
C ASP A 249 4.46 5.35 10.82
N VAL A 250 4.94 4.40 10.02
CA VAL A 250 4.33 3.09 9.83
C VAL A 250 5.19 2.02 10.50
N LEU A 251 4.61 1.31 11.47
CA LEU A 251 5.13 0.03 11.94
C LEU A 251 4.50 -1.06 11.07
N THR A 252 5.25 -1.67 10.18
CA THR A 252 4.78 -2.82 9.38
C THR A 252 5.22 -4.14 9.99
N HIS A 253 4.52 -5.22 9.64
CA HIS A 253 4.61 -6.52 10.30
C HIS A 253 4.17 -6.47 11.77
N SER A 254 3.19 -5.62 12.06
CA SER A 254 2.75 -5.38 13.43
C SER A 254 2.37 -6.66 14.18
N TYR A 255 1.93 -7.68 13.46
CA TYR A 255 1.51 -8.96 14.08
C TYR A 255 2.51 -10.09 13.82
N SER A 256 3.79 -9.76 13.71
CA SER A 256 4.84 -10.76 13.48
C SER A 256 5.07 -11.63 14.71
N GLY A 257 5.01 -12.95 14.53
CA GLY A 257 5.44 -13.96 15.49
C GLY A 257 6.90 -14.40 15.26
N PHE A 258 7.69 -13.64 14.51
CA PHE A 258 9.10 -13.95 14.28
C PHE A 258 9.89 -13.87 15.57
N LEU A 259 10.65 -14.93 15.88
CA LEU A 259 11.55 -14.96 17.00
C LEU A 259 12.91 -14.34 16.63
N ASN A 260 13.64 -13.82 17.61
CA ASN A 260 15.02 -13.42 17.42
C ASN A 260 15.96 -14.63 17.27
N ASN A 261 17.25 -14.42 17.08
CA ASN A 261 18.24 -15.51 16.92
C ASN A 261 18.37 -16.40 18.16
N ALA A 262 17.99 -15.89 19.34
CA ALA A 262 17.94 -16.66 20.57
C ALA A 262 16.62 -17.43 20.77
N GLY A 263 15.70 -17.39 19.81
CA GLY A 263 14.41 -18.07 19.88
C GLY A 263 13.39 -17.37 20.80
N VAL A 264 13.55 -16.07 21.05
CA VAL A 264 12.70 -15.28 21.94
C VAL A 264 11.74 -14.40 21.13
N ALA A 265 10.48 -14.29 21.57
CA ALA A 265 9.51 -13.34 21.04
C ALA A 265 9.85 -11.92 21.53
N THR A 266 10.25 -11.05 20.60
CA THR A 266 10.74 -9.70 20.90
C THR A 266 9.94 -8.61 20.18
N ASN A 267 8.84 -8.93 19.50
CA ASN A 267 7.97 -7.96 18.83
C ASN A 267 6.95 -7.32 19.80
N ILE A 268 5.82 -6.81 19.29
CA ILE A 268 4.85 -6.06 20.10
C ILE A 268 4.10 -6.91 21.16
N VAL A 269 4.08 -8.23 21.00
CA VAL A 269 3.56 -9.17 22.00
C VAL A 269 4.72 -9.99 22.52
N GLN A 270 4.94 -9.90 23.82
CA GLN A 270 6.03 -10.58 24.52
C GLN A 270 5.46 -11.28 25.75
N ASP A 271 5.86 -12.56 25.96
CA ASP A 271 5.34 -13.38 27.04
C ASP A 271 3.80 -13.41 27.08
N GLY A 272 3.14 -13.44 25.90
CA GLY A 272 1.69 -13.45 25.75
C GLY A 272 0.99 -12.14 26.11
N LYS A 273 1.72 -11.04 26.25
CA LYS A 273 1.18 -9.72 26.61
C LYS A 273 1.58 -8.65 25.61
N LEU A 274 0.63 -7.75 25.30
CA LEU A 274 0.91 -6.56 24.52
C LEU A 274 1.85 -5.62 25.27
N LEU A 275 2.89 -5.12 24.58
CA LEU A 275 3.80 -4.12 25.13
C LEU A 275 3.07 -2.80 25.41
N PRO A 276 3.23 -2.17 26.59
CA PRO A 276 2.71 -0.84 26.84
C PRO A 276 3.20 0.20 25.82
N ALA A 277 4.44 0.07 25.35
CA ALA A 277 5.00 0.94 24.33
C ALA A 277 4.25 0.84 22.99
N ALA A 278 3.71 -0.33 22.62
CA ALA A 278 2.91 -0.50 21.42
C ALA A 278 1.57 0.25 21.52
N LEU A 279 0.87 0.12 22.64
CA LEU A 279 -0.36 0.87 22.89
C LEU A 279 -0.10 2.38 22.91
N SER A 280 0.98 2.82 23.56
CA SER A 280 1.37 4.23 23.58
C SER A 280 1.71 4.76 22.18
N ALA A 281 2.44 3.99 21.36
CA ALA A 281 2.73 4.36 19.97
C ALA A 281 1.45 4.49 19.14
N LYS A 282 0.51 3.53 19.28
CA LYS A 282 -0.80 3.57 18.61
C LYS A 282 -1.57 4.84 19.00
N GLN A 283 -1.63 5.18 20.29
CA GLN A 283 -2.29 6.37 20.80
C GLN A 283 -1.65 7.67 20.30
N ARG A 284 -0.35 7.69 20.08
CA ARG A 284 0.36 8.84 19.48
C ARG A 284 0.10 8.99 17.98
N GLY A 285 -0.55 8.04 17.32
CA GLY A 285 -0.85 8.06 15.89
C GLY A 285 0.20 7.38 15.03
N VAL A 286 1.00 6.47 15.56
CA VAL A 286 1.80 5.53 14.75
C VAL A 286 0.84 4.58 14.04
N ILE A 287 1.04 4.38 12.76
CA ILE A 287 0.24 3.51 11.89
C ILE A 287 0.69 2.06 12.08
N PHE A 288 -0.27 1.19 12.39
CA PHE A 288 -0.03 -0.25 12.50
C PHE A 288 -0.48 -0.92 11.20
N ASP A 289 0.49 -1.39 10.44
CA ASP A 289 0.29 -2.06 9.17
C ASP A 289 0.51 -3.56 9.27
N VAL A 290 -0.32 -4.34 8.60
CA VAL A 290 -0.26 -5.81 8.69
C VAL A 290 1.05 -6.35 8.10
N GLY A 291 1.39 -6.00 6.86
CA GLY A 291 2.59 -6.49 6.21
C GLY A 291 2.70 -8.01 6.30
N HIS A 292 1.73 -8.77 5.77
CA HIS A 292 1.54 -10.20 6.06
C HIS A 292 2.79 -11.06 5.71
N GLY A 293 3.33 -10.88 4.50
CA GLY A 293 4.50 -11.62 4.01
C GLY A 293 4.39 -13.13 4.07
N GLY A 294 5.53 -13.78 3.88
CA GLY A 294 5.68 -15.24 4.06
C GLY A 294 6.05 -15.65 5.48
N GLY A 295 6.41 -14.69 6.34
CA GLY A 295 6.90 -14.95 7.69
C GLY A 295 6.38 -14.02 8.80
N SER A 296 5.61 -13.01 8.48
CA SER A 296 5.41 -11.84 9.36
C SER A 296 3.99 -11.67 9.88
N PHE A 297 3.14 -12.70 9.80
CA PHE A 297 1.80 -12.68 10.36
C PHE A 297 1.54 -13.93 11.20
N ASP A 298 1.10 -13.74 12.44
CA ASP A 298 0.77 -14.79 13.40
C ASP A 298 -0.59 -14.47 14.04
N PHE A 299 -1.54 -15.40 13.93
CA PHE A 299 -2.85 -15.27 14.54
C PHE A 299 -2.77 -15.09 16.05
N THR A 300 -1.83 -15.79 16.72
CA THR A 300 -1.71 -15.71 18.18
C THR A 300 -1.24 -14.34 18.65
N VAL A 301 -0.41 -13.64 17.86
CA VAL A 301 0.00 -12.26 18.11
C VAL A 301 -1.17 -11.30 17.85
N ALA A 302 -1.89 -11.47 16.75
CA ALA A 302 -3.03 -10.63 16.40
C ALA A 302 -4.15 -10.72 17.44
N GLU A 303 -4.46 -11.91 17.93
CA GLU A 303 -5.50 -12.18 18.92
C GLU A 303 -5.20 -11.56 20.30
N VAL A 304 -3.95 -11.27 20.61
CA VAL A 304 -3.55 -10.51 21.80
C VAL A 304 -3.52 -9.01 21.54
N ALA A 305 -2.93 -8.60 20.40
CA ALA A 305 -2.69 -7.20 20.11
C ALA A 305 -3.97 -6.42 19.76
N ILE A 306 -4.89 -7.02 18.99
CA ILE A 306 -6.12 -6.36 18.54
C ILE A 306 -7.04 -6.00 19.72
N PRO A 307 -7.43 -6.96 20.59
CA PRO A 307 -8.23 -6.62 21.78
C PRO A 307 -7.48 -5.71 22.76
N GLY A 308 -6.15 -5.77 22.77
CA GLY A 308 -5.29 -4.90 23.57
C GLY A 308 -5.23 -3.44 23.13
N GLY A 309 -5.93 -3.07 22.05
CA GLY A 309 -5.98 -1.70 21.53
C GLY A 309 -5.04 -1.40 20.36
N CYS A 310 -4.34 -2.41 19.83
CA CYS A 310 -3.48 -2.28 18.66
C CYS A 310 -4.12 -2.95 17.41
N ALA A 311 -5.36 -2.56 17.08
CA ALA A 311 -5.98 -2.95 15.81
C ALA A 311 -5.21 -2.34 14.61
N PRO A 312 -5.19 -3.00 13.42
CA PRO A 312 -4.52 -2.47 12.25
C PRO A 312 -5.19 -1.22 11.71
N ASP A 313 -4.40 -0.30 11.18
CA ASP A 313 -4.86 0.85 10.38
C ASP A 313 -4.95 0.48 8.90
N THR A 314 -4.06 -0.41 8.45
CA THR A 314 -4.00 -0.90 7.08
C THR A 314 -3.75 -2.39 7.02
N ILE A 315 -4.31 -3.00 5.98
CA ILE A 315 -4.03 -4.37 5.58
C ILE A 315 -3.17 -4.30 4.33
N SER A 316 -1.97 -4.89 4.39
CA SER A 316 -1.02 -4.98 3.29
C SER A 316 -0.47 -6.39 3.14
N SER A 317 0.03 -6.71 1.96
CA SER A 317 0.37 -8.08 1.62
C SER A 317 1.81 -8.48 1.96
N ASP A 318 2.76 -7.57 1.86
CA ASP A 318 4.20 -7.87 1.82
C ASP A 318 4.51 -9.00 0.83
N ILE A 319 3.86 -8.93 -0.34
CA ILE A 319 4.04 -9.95 -1.36
C ILE A 319 5.36 -9.75 -2.09
N HIS A 320 6.06 -10.84 -2.26
CA HIS A 320 7.33 -10.92 -2.97
C HIS A 320 7.52 -12.35 -3.54
N VAL A 321 8.56 -12.59 -4.31
CA VAL A 321 8.77 -13.85 -5.01
C VAL A 321 8.72 -15.10 -4.11
N PHE A 322 9.17 -15.00 -2.85
CA PHE A 322 9.15 -16.14 -1.92
C PHE A 322 7.82 -16.25 -1.17
N SER A 323 7.14 -15.12 -0.87
CA SER A 323 5.90 -15.14 -0.08
C SER A 323 4.68 -15.54 -0.91
N GLY A 324 4.69 -15.30 -2.22
CA GLY A 324 3.57 -15.60 -3.11
C GLY A 324 3.14 -17.06 -3.12
N ASN A 325 4.06 -17.99 -2.85
CA ASN A 325 3.81 -19.43 -2.76
C ASN A 325 3.83 -19.98 -1.31
N SER A 326 3.87 -19.09 -0.31
CA SER A 326 3.87 -19.53 1.08
C SER A 326 2.50 -20.05 1.51
N PRO A 327 2.42 -20.96 2.49
CA PRO A 327 1.14 -21.47 3.00
C PRO A 327 0.20 -20.38 3.51
N GLY A 328 0.76 -19.27 3.98
CA GLY A 328 0.00 -18.10 4.45
C GLY A 328 -0.72 -17.35 3.34
N MET A 329 -0.36 -17.56 2.07
CA MET A 329 -1.00 -16.91 0.89
C MET A 329 -1.24 -15.42 1.10
N PRO A 330 -0.24 -14.54 1.02
CA PRO A 330 -0.38 -13.12 1.33
C PRO A 330 -1.01 -12.32 0.18
N TYR A 331 -2.00 -12.86 -0.50
CA TYR A 331 -2.82 -12.11 -1.45
C TYR A 331 -3.71 -11.14 -0.70
N LEU A 332 -3.75 -9.89 -1.10
CA LEU A 332 -4.43 -8.85 -0.34
C LEU A 332 -5.89 -9.21 0.00
N PRO A 333 -6.74 -9.71 -0.91
CA PRO A 333 -8.10 -10.16 -0.57
C PRO A 333 -8.13 -11.36 0.39
N ASN A 334 -7.14 -12.25 0.34
CA ASN A 334 -7.05 -13.36 1.29
C ASN A 334 -6.64 -12.86 2.69
N VAL A 335 -5.73 -11.89 2.77
CA VAL A 335 -5.37 -11.24 4.04
C VAL A 335 -6.58 -10.51 4.63
N MET A 336 -7.34 -9.75 3.80
CA MET A 336 -8.61 -9.14 4.21
C MET A 336 -9.58 -10.17 4.81
N SER A 337 -9.71 -11.35 4.20
CA SER A 337 -10.56 -12.44 4.69
C SER A 337 -10.10 -12.99 6.03
N LYS A 338 -8.78 -13.06 6.29
CA LYS A 338 -8.23 -13.44 7.60
C LYS A 338 -8.64 -12.44 8.68
N PHE A 339 -8.64 -11.14 8.37
CA PHE A 339 -9.07 -10.12 9.33
C PHE A 339 -10.58 -10.15 9.56
N MET A 340 -11.40 -10.55 8.57
CA MET A 340 -12.82 -10.83 8.81
C MET A 340 -12.99 -12.01 9.81
N THR A 341 -12.14 -13.02 9.74
CA THR A 341 -12.13 -14.13 10.70
C THR A 341 -11.72 -13.68 12.12
N LEU A 342 -10.92 -12.63 12.23
CA LEU A 342 -10.56 -11.96 13.50
C LEU A 342 -11.62 -10.97 14.00
N GLY A 343 -12.80 -10.89 13.35
CA GLY A 343 -13.93 -10.11 13.83
C GLY A 343 -14.14 -8.74 13.17
N PHE A 344 -13.34 -8.38 12.17
CA PHE A 344 -13.56 -7.14 11.42
C PHE A 344 -14.71 -7.30 10.41
N SER A 345 -15.48 -6.24 10.24
CA SER A 345 -16.54 -6.23 9.21
C SER A 345 -15.96 -6.12 7.79
N LEU A 346 -16.76 -6.45 6.79
CA LEU A 346 -16.38 -6.28 5.39
C LEU A 346 -16.03 -4.82 5.07
N GLU A 347 -16.80 -3.86 5.59
CA GLU A 347 -16.56 -2.42 5.44
C GLU A 347 -15.20 -2.00 6.02
N GLN A 348 -14.85 -2.54 7.18
CA GLN A 348 -13.58 -2.24 7.85
C GLN A 348 -12.40 -2.77 7.02
N VAL A 349 -12.43 -4.03 6.59
CA VAL A 349 -11.30 -4.59 5.81
C VAL A 349 -11.16 -3.95 4.44
N VAL A 350 -12.28 -3.56 3.79
CA VAL A 350 -12.23 -2.79 2.55
C VAL A 350 -11.65 -1.39 2.80
N SER A 351 -12.06 -0.71 3.89
CA SER A 351 -11.48 0.57 4.25
C SER A 351 -9.96 0.50 4.47
N MET A 352 -9.49 -0.54 5.19
CA MET A 352 -8.07 -0.78 5.48
C MET A 352 -7.23 -1.14 4.25
N ALA A 353 -7.86 -1.54 3.15
CA ALA A 353 -7.21 -1.87 1.89
C ALA A 353 -7.52 -0.88 0.75
N THR A 354 -8.20 0.24 1.01
CA THR A 354 -8.55 1.26 0.02
C THR A 354 -8.26 2.66 0.52
N ILE A 355 -9.22 3.31 1.19
CA ILE A 355 -9.11 4.72 1.59
C ILE A 355 -8.09 4.95 2.72
N ALA A 356 -7.91 4.00 3.64
CA ALA A 356 -6.95 4.16 4.72
C ALA A 356 -5.49 4.25 4.21
N PRO A 357 -4.97 3.29 3.41
CA PRO A 357 -3.65 3.43 2.83
C PRO A 357 -3.54 4.64 1.88
N ALA A 358 -4.60 4.99 1.13
CA ALA A 358 -4.60 6.19 0.29
C ALA A 358 -4.40 7.49 1.08
N LYS A 359 -4.97 7.59 2.28
CA LYS A 359 -4.73 8.71 3.21
C LYS A 359 -3.30 8.73 3.72
N ILE A 360 -2.76 7.57 4.09
CA ILE A 360 -1.40 7.44 4.62
C ILE A 360 -0.37 7.91 3.59
N ILE A 361 -0.54 7.56 2.33
CA ILE A 361 0.36 7.99 1.25
C ILE A 361 0.03 9.38 0.68
N ASN A 362 -0.87 10.13 1.32
CA ASN A 362 -1.31 11.47 0.90
C ASN A 362 -1.88 11.52 -0.54
N ARG A 363 -2.65 10.51 -0.92
CA ARG A 363 -3.30 10.42 -2.25
C ARG A 363 -4.83 10.37 -2.18
N ALA A 364 -5.41 10.38 -0.99
CA ALA A 364 -6.85 10.57 -0.82
C ALA A 364 -7.24 12.04 -1.08
N PRO A 365 -8.40 12.34 -1.66
CA PRO A 365 -9.42 11.42 -2.20
C PRO A 365 -9.20 11.02 -3.68
N LYS A 366 -7.98 11.14 -4.19
CA LYS A 366 -7.69 10.85 -5.61
C LYS A 366 -7.75 9.35 -5.92
N ILE A 367 -7.39 8.50 -4.97
CA ILE A 367 -7.43 7.02 -5.08
C ILE A 367 -8.09 6.42 -3.84
N GLY A 368 -8.42 5.12 -3.89
CA GLY A 368 -9.11 4.43 -2.79
C GLY A 368 -10.57 4.84 -2.63
N THR A 369 -11.20 5.35 -3.69
CA THR A 369 -12.58 5.83 -3.74
C THR A 369 -13.20 5.61 -5.12
N LEU A 370 -14.54 5.54 -5.16
CA LEU A 370 -15.35 5.56 -6.38
C LEU A 370 -16.03 6.93 -6.60
N GLN A 371 -15.53 7.99 -6.00
CA GLN A 371 -16.08 9.33 -6.18
C GLN A 371 -16.00 9.75 -7.65
N ILE A 372 -17.00 10.50 -8.10
CA ILE A 372 -16.97 11.13 -9.43
C ILE A 372 -15.71 12.00 -9.55
N GLY A 373 -14.98 11.83 -10.64
CA GLY A 373 -13.71 12.48 -10.90
C GLY A 373 -12.48 11.70 -10.40
N ALA A 374 -12.66 10.61 -9.66
CA ALA A 374 -11.55 9.69 -9.33
C ALA A 374 -11.16 8.83 -10.55
N PRO A 375 -9.92 8.33 -10.61
CA PRO A 375 -9.56 7.33 -11.60
C PRO A 375 -10.51 6.14 -11.61
N GLY A 376 -10.77 5.60 -12.77
CA GLY A 376 -11.61 4.41 -12.97
C GLY A 376 -10.91 3.13 -12.48
N ASP A 377 -10.52 3.12 -11.22
CA ASP A 377 -9.85 2.02 -10.54
C ASP A 377 -10.88 1.23 -9.72
N VAL A 378 -11.17 0.01 -10.15
CA VAL A 378 -12.22 -0.80 -9.55
C VAL A 378 -11.75 -2.23 -9.34
N ALA A 379 -12.00 -2.78 -8.16
CA ALA A 379 -11.85 -4.19 -7.85
C ALA A 379 -13.23 -4.86 -7.81
N ILE A 380 -13.39 -5.91 -8.60
CA ILE A 380 -14.59 -6.77 -8.60
C ILE A 380 -14.19 -8.09 -7.95
N MET A 381 -14.88 -8.44 -6.89
CA MET A 381 -14.58 -9.63 -6.08
C MET A 381 -15.85 -10.46 -5.87
N GLU A 382 -15.65 -11.70 -5.52
CA GLU A 382 -16.70 -12.58 -5.03
C GLU A 382 -16.48 -12.82 -3.54
N ALA A 383 -17.51 -12.54 -2.73
CA ALA A 383 -17.51 -12.94 -1.34
C ALA A 383 -18.09 -14.36 -1.27
N VAL A 384 -17.20 -15.35 -1.25
CA VAL A 384 -17.59 -16.77 -1.21
C VAL A 384 -17.89 -17.14 0.22
N GLU A 385 -19.17 -17.37 0.52
CA GLU A 385 -19.61 -17.86 1.82
C GLU A 385 -19.40 -19.36 1.95
N GLY A 386 -19.05 -19.82 3.12
CA GLY A 386 -18.86 -21.23 3.45
C GLY A 386 -17.67 -21.46 4.40
N PRO A 387 -17.45 -22.69 4.84
CA PRO A 387 -16.31 -23.01 5.69
C PRO A 387 -15.02 -22.83 4.91
N VAL A 388 -14.09 -22.06 5.46
CA VAL A 388 -12.75 -21.86 4.93
C VAL A 388 -11.74 -21.86 6.07
N THR A 389 -10.64 -22.61 5.92
CA THR A 389 -9.57 -22.61 6.92
C THR A 389 -8.42 -21.75 6.42
N PHE A 390 -8.13 -20.70 7.16
CA PHE A 390 -6.98 -19.82 6.93
C PHE A 390 -5.76 -20.29 7.69
N VAL A 391 -4.60 -20.17 7.08
CA VAL A 391 -3.30 -20.52 7.67
C VAL A 391 -2.46 -19.24 7.76
N ASP A 392 -1.79 -19.03 8.88
CA ASP A 392 -0.82 -17.95 9.04
C ASP A 392 0.61 -18.39 8.65
N THR A 393 1.59 -17.54 8.91
CA THR A 393 2.99 -17.81 8.57
C THR A 393 3.70 -18.73 9.57
N ARG A 394 3.02 -19.16 10.64
CA ARG A 394 3.48 -20.11 11.67
C ARG A 394 2.71 -21.42 11.62
N ASN A 395 1.89 -21.64 10.57
CA ASN A 395 1.01 -22.80 10.42
C ASN A 395 -0.13 -22.88 11.44
N ASN A 396 -0.42 -21.79 12.19
CA ASN A 396 -1.64 -21.75 12.96
C ASN A 396 -2.84 -21.64 12.02
N LYS A 397 -3.93 -22.33 12.36
CA LYS A 397 -5.15 -22.39 11.56
C LYS A 397 -6.29 -21.68 12.26
N ARG A 398 -7.12 -20.98 11.48
CA ARG A 398 -8.40 -20.40 11.95
C ARG A 398 -9.47 -20.66 10.92
N ASP A 399 -10.61 -21.11 11.39
CA ASP A 399 -11.77 -21.34 10.54
C ASP A 399 -12.56 -20.05 10.39
N GLY A 400 -12.80 -19.67 9.15
CA GLY A 400 -13.59 -18.52 8.75
C GLY A 400 -14.83 -18.92 7.97
N LYS A 401 -15.62 -17.91 7.59
CA LYS A 401 -16.89 -18.10 6.92
C LYS A 401 -16.96 -17.44 5.53
N VAL A 402 -16.03 -16.55 5.22
CA VAL A 402 -16.02 -15.78 3.96
C VAL A 402 -14.61 -15.70 3.38
N LEU A 403 -14.52 -16.03 2.10
CA LEU A 403 -13.30 -15.81 1.31
C LEU A 403 -13.58 -14.75 0.24
N LEU A 404 -12.82 -13.65 0.26
CA LEU A 404 -12.82 -12.66 -0.81
C LEU A 404 -11.96 -13.16 -1.96
N LYS A 405 -12.59 -13.40 -3.10
CA LYS A 405 -11.95 -13.94 -4.30
C LYS A 405 -11.96 -12.89 -5.41
N PRO A 406 -10.81 -12.47 -5.94
CA PRO A 406 -10.77 -11.55 -7.07
C PRO A 406 -11.43 -12.15 -8.32
N VAL A 407 -12.18 -11.32 -9.03
CA VAL A 407 -12.85 -11.68 -10.29
C VAL A 407 -12.30 -10.87 -11.44
N GLN A 408 -12.23 -9.55 -11.29
CA GLN A 408 -11.77 -8.63 -12.31
C GLN A 408 -11.17 -7.38 -11.67
N THR A 409 -10.10 -6.87 -12.25
CA THR A 409 -9.55 -5.55 -11.91
C THR A 409 -9.73 -4.60 -13.08
N VAL A 410 -10.07 -3.36 -12.79
CA VAL A 410 -10.11 -2.26 -13.76
C VAL A 410 -9.15 -1.19 -13.29
N VAL A 411 -8.24 -0.75 -14.15
CA VAL A 411 -7.25 0.30 -13.88
C VAL A 411 -7.43 1.42 -14.88
N ASN A 412 -7.68 2.64 -14.41
CA ASN A 412 -7.96 3.80 -15.27
C ASN A 412 -9.03 3.49 -16.34
N GLY A 413 -10.09 2.78 -15.96
CA GLY A 413 -11.17 2.39 -16.86
C GLY A 413 -10.85 1.24 -17.84
N VAL A 414 -9.67 0.67 -17.77
CA VAL A 414 -9.27 -0.45 -18.63
C VAL A 414 -9.34 -1.75 -17.84
N PRO A 415 -10.18 -2.73 -18.24
CA PRO A 415 -10.20 -4.05 -17.63
C PRO A 415 -8.86 -4.75 -17.84
N PHE A 416 -8.35 -5.30 -16.76
CA PHE A 416 -7.13 -6.07 -16.77
C PHE A 416 -7.49 -7.55 -16.89
N GLY A 417 -7.12 -8.24 -17.91
CA GLY A 417 -7.28 -9.65 -18.20
C GLY A 417 -8.15 -10.50 -17.25
N ARG A 418 -8.20 -11.78 -17.45
CA ARG A 418 -8.80 -12.68 -16.46
C ARG A 418 -7.77 -12.94 -15.36
N PRO A 419 -8.14 -12.80 -14.08
CA PRO A 419 -7.26 -13.22 -13.00
C PRO A 419 -6.98 -14.73 -13.15
N TYR A 420 -5.74 -15.14 -12.98
CA TYR A 420 -5.43 -16.55 -12.83
C TYR A 420 -5.96 -17.04 -11.49
N GLN A 421 -6.40 -18.28 -11.42
CA GLN A 421 -6.98 -18.83 -10.18
C GLN A 421 -5.97 -18.86 -9.02
N ALA A 422 -4.70 -19.01 -9.34
CA ALA A 422 -3.62 -19.01 -8.36
C ALA A 422 -2.32 -18.65 -9.08
N PRO A 423 -1.93 -17.37 -9.13
CA PRO A 423 -0.78 -16.90 -9.92
C PRO A 423 0.55 -17.55 -9.50
N PHE A 424 0.65 -17.89 -8.24
CA PHE A 424 1.83 -18.55 -7.66
C PHE A 424 1.55 -19.97 -7.16
N ALA A 425 0.44 -20.57 -7.57
CA ALA A 425 0.16 -21.96 -7.20
C ALA A 425 1.25 -22.86 -7.77
N VAL A 426 1.85 -23.66 -6.93
CA VAL A 426 2.71 -24.75 -7.34
C VAL A 426 1.82 -25.76 -8.10
N ARG A 427 2.13 -26.05 -9.36
CA ARG A 427 1.46 -27.05 -10.18
C ARG A 427 1.90 -28.43 -9.74
#